data_c55b1c60cc5cef28df68561fdf79dd8c
#
_entry.id   c55b1c60cc5cef28df68561fdf79dd8c
#
_cell.length_a   1.000
_cell.length_b   1.000
_cell.length_c   1.000
_cell.angle_alpha   90.00
_cell.angle_beta   90.00
_cell.angle_gamma   90.00
#
_symmetry.space_group_name_H-M   'P 1'
#
loop_
_entity.id
_entity.type
_entity.pdbx_description
1 polymer ?
#
loop_
_entity_poly.entity_id
_entity_poly.type
_entity_poly.pdbx_seq_one_letter_code
_entity_poly.pdbx_strand_id
1 'polypeptide(L)'
;VILGNHETKWSDSGCTAFGEIFGGERFEFEHKGILFLGFNSGPLMRMAYGHVVPQDIRWMTEEMDKFGKDKPVILVTHYPLLDGDVDNWYEVTDAVRPYNIRLFIGGHYHRNRDLRYDGIPGILMRSNLRDKDGKPGYGIYDITKDSILVYTQRIGEPKKQWAAFSLRSEER
;
A
#
# COMPACT_ATOMS: atom_id res chain seq x y z
N VAL A 1 2.92 -9.14 4.50
CA VAL A 1 4.19 -8.39 4.48
C VAL A 1 4.43 -7.94 3.06
N ILE A 2 5.07 -6.79 2.85
CA ILE A 2 5.40 -6.24 1.54
C ILE A 2 6.88 -5.82 1.52
N LEU A 3 7.53 -5.96 0.37
CA LEU A 3 8.90 -5.52 0.14
C LEU A 3 9.02 -4.00 0.22
N GLY A 4 10.13 -3.53 0.79
CA GLY A 4 10.54 -2.14 0.77
C GLY A 4 11.90 -1.96 0.09
N ASN A 5 12.37 -0.71 0.03
CA ASN A 5 13.66 -0.38 -0.57
C ASN A 5 14.86 -1.03 0.18
N HIS A 6 14.70 -1.37 1.44
CA HIS A 6 15.75 -2.05 2.19
C HIS A 6 15.96 -3.49 1.68
N GLU A 7 14.89 -4.21 1.36
CA GLU A 7 14.96 -5.56 0.81
C GLU A 7 15.44 -5.55 -0.64
N THR A 8 15.02 -4.58 -1.44
CA THR A 8 15.33 -4.52 -2.88
C THR A 8 16.68 -3.87 -3.18
N LYS A 9 17.07 -2.84 -2.42
CA LYS A 9 18.26 -2.01 -2.70
C LYS A 9 19.44 -2.27 -1.76
N TRP A 10 19.16 -2.51 -0.48
CA TRP A 10 20.19 -2.56 0.56
C TRP A 10 20.57 -3.97 0.99
N SER A 11 19.70 -4.96 0.74
CA SER A 11 19.98 -6.36 1.03
C SER A 11 20.90 -6.97 -0.02
N ASP A 12 21.87 -7.78 0.41
CA ASP A 12 22.76 -8.52 -0.48
C ASP A 12 22.02 -9.59 -1.28
N SER A 13 20.95 -10.15 -0.71
CA SER A 13 20.09 -11.13 -1.37
C SER A 13 19.15 -10.52 -2.42
N GLY A 14 19.09 -9.17 -2.51
CA GLY A 14 18.04 -8.52 -3.30
C GLY A 14 16.66 -8.92 -2.81
N CYS A 15 15.75 -9.39 -3.50
CA CYS A 15 14.44 -9.86 -3.03
C CYS A 15 14.39 -11.37 -2.72
N THR A 16 15.46 -12.12 -3.01
CA THR A 16 15.43 -13.59 -2.96
C THR A 16 15.10 -14.12 -1.57
N ALA A 17 15.81 -13.66 -0.53
CA ALA A 17 15.55 -14.08 0.84
C ALA A 17 14.14 -13.72 1.32
N PHE A 18 13.58 -12.61 0.85
CA PHE A 18 12.20 -12.25 1.17
C PHE A 18 11.22 -13.29 0.60
N GLY A 19 11.38 -13.67 -0.66
CA GLY A 19 10.55 -14.70 -1.29
C GLY A 19 10.66 -16.06 -0.60
N GLU A 20 11.86 -16.46 -0.18
CA GLU A 20 12.10 -17.70 0.57
C GLU A 20 11.41 -17.70 1.95
N ILE A 21 11.43 -16.58 2.66
CA ILE A 21 10.87 -16.46 4.02
C ILE A 21 9.34 -16.29 3.98
N PHE A 22 8.82 -15.48 3.06
CA PHE A 22 7.41 -15.06 3.03
C PHE A 22 6.59 -15.69 1.89
N GLY A 23 7.20 -16.53 1.04
CA GLY A 23 6.52 -17.24 -0.04
C GLY A 23 6.32 -16.45 -1.33
N GLY A 24 6.77 -15.20 -1.39
CA GLY A 24 6.66 -14.36 -2.60
C GLY A 24 6.65 -12.87 -2.29
N GLU A 25 6.62 -12.06 -3.35
CA GLU A 25 6.63 -10.59 -3.28
C GLU A 25 5.22 -9.99 -3.31
N ARG A 26 4.21 -10.83 -3.52
CA ARG A 26 2.80 -10.47 -3.60
C ARG A 26 2.02 -11.14 -2.49
N PHE A 27 0.92 -10.53 -2.11
CA PHE A 27 -0.10 -11.20 -1.30
C PHE A 27 -1.49 -10.79 -1.74
N GLU A 28 -2.44 -11.69 -1.50
CA GLU A 28 -3.86 -11.44 -1.65
C GLU A 28 -4.62 -12.06 -0.48
N PHE A 29 -5.66 -11.41 -0.04
CA PHE A 29 -6.65 -11.99 0.84
C PHE A 29 -7.94 -11.18 0.81
N GLU A 30 -9.05 -11.86 1.09
CA GLU A 30 -10.34 -11.21 1.32
C GLU A 30 -10.62 -11.09 2.82
N HIS A 31 -11.09 -9.93 3.24
CA HIS A 31 -11.59 -9.71 4.60
C HIS A 31 -12.85 -8.85 4.57
N LYS A 32 -13.95 -9.36 5.12
CA LYS A 32 -15.25 -8.66 5.19
C LYS A 32 -15.73 -8.09 3.86
N GLY A 33 -15.55 -8.83 2.77
CA GLY A 33 -15.98 -8.42 1.44
C GLY A 33 -15.08 -7.37 0.78
N ILE A 34 -13.88 -7.15 1.29
CA ILE A 34 -12.86 -6.26 0.74
C ILE A 34 -11.68 -7.11 0.28
N LEU A 35 -11.23 -6.90 -0.94
CA LEU A 35 -10.01 -7.51 -1.46
C LEU A 35 -8.79 -6.67 -1.08
N PHE A 36 -7.77 -7.32 -0.53
CA PHE A 36 -6.47 -6.73 -0.25
C PHE A 36 -5.43 -7.32 -1.19
N LEU A 37 -4.75 -6.45 -1.95
CA LEU A 37 -3.66 -6.85 -2.83
C LEU A 37 -2.40 -6.09 -2.43
N GLY A 38 -1.32 -6.82 -2.16
CA GLY A 38 0.00 -6.26 -1.92
C GLY A 38 0.96 -6.61 -3.03
N PHE A 39 1.74 -5.65 -3.51
CA PHE A 39 2.66 -5.82 -4.62
C PHE A 39 3.96 -5.05 -4.41
N ASN A 40 5.01 -5.46 -5.09
CA ASN A 40 6.30 -4.81 -5.03
C ASN A 40 6.30 -3.52 -5.86
N SER A 41 6.62 -2.39 -5.24
CA SER A 41 6.84 -1.10 -5.89
C SER A 41 8.25 -0.57 -5.64
N GLY A 42 9.13 -1.40 -5.11
CA GLY A 42 10.51 -1.03 -4.78
C GLY A 42 11.38 -0.95 -6.04
N PRO A 43 12.60 -0.38 -5.90
CA PRO A 43 13.52 -0.27 -7.03
C PRO A 43 13.96 -1.66 -7.51
N LEU A 44 14.03 -1.81 -8.83
CA LEU A 44 14.62 -2.97 -9.46
C LEU A 44 16.15 -2.84 -9.46
N MET A 45 16.85 -3.95 -9.25
CA MET A 45 18.30 -4.04 -9.40
C MET A 45 19.10 -2.87 -8.76
N ARG A 46 18.68 -2.43 -7.59
CA ARG A 46 19.30 -1.30 -6.85
C ARG A 46 19.19 0.07 -7.54
N MET A 47 18.23 0.24 -8.43
CA MET A 47 17.91 1.54 -9.02
C MET A 47 17.43 2.55 -7.97
N ALA A 48 17.40 3.84 -8.32
CA ALA A 48 16.95 4.89 -7.39
C ALA A 48 15.44 4.90 -7.23
N TYR A 49 14.71 4.78 -8.34
CA TYR A 49 13.25 4.84 -8.39
C TYR A 49 12.64 3.46 -8.20
N GLY A 50 11.44 3.42 -7.63
CA GLY A 50 10.59 2.26 -7.63
C GLY A 50 10.06 1.97 -9.04
N HIS A 51 9.66 0.72 -9.27
CA HIS A 51 9.05 0.27 -10.52
C HIS A 51 8.08 -0.85 -10.21
N VAL A 52 6.90 -0.82 -10.81
CA VAL A 52 5.93 -1.92 -10.74
C VAL A 52 6.01 -2.72 -12.02
N VAL A 53 6.49 -3.95 -11.92
CA VAL A 53 6.68 -4.79 -13.12
C VAL A 53 5.34 -5.10 -13.81
N PRO A 54 5.29 -5.18 -15.15
CA PRO A 54 4.04 -5.44 -15.88
C PRO A 54 3.32 -6.71 -15.44
N GLN A 55 4.04 -7.70 -14.92
CA GLN A 55 3.47 -8.93 -14.38
C GLN A 55 2.66 -8.69 -13.11
N ASP A 56 3.06 -7.72 -12.26
CA ASP A 56 2.31 -7.34 -11.06
C ASP A 56 1.04 -6.57 -11.42
N ILE A 57 1.13 -5.68 -12.42
CA ILE A 57 -0.04 -4.95 -12.91
C ILE A 57 -1.08 -5.91 -13.48
N ARG A 58 -0.67 -6.87 -14.31
CA ARG A 58 -1.59 -7.89 -14.85
C ARG A 58 -2.19 -8.74 -13.74
N TRP A 59 -1.39 -9.25 -12.83
CA TRP A 59 -1.86 -10.05 -11.71
C TRP A 59 -2.92 -9.29 -10.88
N MET A 60 -2.68 -8.02 -10.54
CA MET A 60 -3.66 -7.22 -9.81
C MET A 60 -5.00 -7.12 -10.55
N THR A 61 -4.97 -6.84 -11.86
CA THR A 61 -6.20 -6.72 -12.65
C THR A 61 -6.93 -8.06 -12.77
N GLU A 62 -6.21 -9.16 -12.94
CA GLU A 62 -6.78 -10.51 -12.95
C GLU A 62 -7.46 -10.88 -11.63
N GLU A 63 -6.84 -10.57 -10.48
CA GLU A 63 -7.45 -10.83 -9.17
C GLU A 63 -8.67 -9.94 -8.93
N MET A 64 -8.63 -8.67 -9.33
CA MET A 64 -9.79 -7.77 -9.24
C MET A 64 -10.93 -8.18 -10.19
N ASP A 65 -10.63 -8.70 -11.37
CA ASP A 65 -11.65 -9.24 -12.29
C ASP A 65 -12.35 -10.47 -11.70
N LYS A 66 -11.59 -11.38 -11.09
CA LYS A 66 -12.13 -12.57 -10.39
C LYS A 66 -13.00 -12.17 -9.19
N PHE A 67 -12.57 -11.18 -8.43
CA PHE A 67 -13.28 -10.71 -7.25
C PHE A 67 -14.56 -9.94 -7.59
N GLY A 68 -14.55 -9.18 -8.69
CA GLY A 68 -15.64 -8.35 -9.19
C GLY A 68 -15.36 -6.86 -9.12
N LYS A 69 -15.54 -6.18 -10.25
CA LYS A 69 -15.11 -4.77 -10.47
C LYS A 69 -15.72 -3.76 -9.50
N ASP A 70 -16.94 -4.00 -9.04
CA ASP A 70 -17.66 -3.09 -8.15
C ASP A 70 -17.34 -3.31 -6.67
N LYS A 71 -16.67 -4.41 -6.35
CA LYS A 71 -16.32 -4.72 -4.96
C LYS A 71 -15.13 -3.88 -4.48
N PRO A 72 -15.11 -3.48 -3.20
CA PRO A 72 -14.07 -2.61 -2.68
C PRO A 72 -12.71 -3.32 -2.64
N VAL A 73 -11.69 -2.60 -3.08
CA VAL A 73 -10.30 -3.07 -3.09
C VAL A 73 -9.41 -2.11 -2.31
N ILE A 74 -8.50 -2.65 -1.53
CA ILE A 74 -7.39 -1.94 -0.88
C ILE A 74 -6.08 -2.44 -1.48
N LEU A 75 -5.27 -1.52 -1.99
CA LEU A 75 -3.96 -1.81 -2.53
C LEU A 75 -2.87 -1.43 -1.53
N VAL A 76 -1.86 -2.30 -1.38
CA VAL A 76 -0.78 -2.11 -0.42
C VAL A 76 0.55 -2.15 -1.14
N THR A 77 1.36 -1.14 -0.92
CA THR A 77 2.68 -1.01 -1.54
C THR A 77 3.64 -0.31 -0.58
N HIS A 78 4.95 -0.32 -0.87
CA HIS A 78 5.91 0.41 -0.03
C HIS A 78 6.14 1.83 -0.52
N TYR A 79 6.56 2.00 -1.79
CA TYR A 79 6.73 3.32 -2.38
C TYR A 79 5.37 3.93 -2.73
N PRO A 80 5.16 5.24 -2.50
CA PRO A 80 3.99 5.92 -3.04
C PRO A 80 4.03 5.95 -4.56
N LEU A 81 2.87 5.81 -5.19
CA LEU A 81 2.74 5.88 -6.65
C LEU A 81 2.72 7.35 -7.11
N LEU A 82 3.85 8.02 -6.93
CA LEU A 82 4.05 9.43 -7.28
C LEU A 82 5.22 9.58 -8.25
N ASP A 83 5.15 10.65 -9.03
CA ASP A 83 6.30 11.10 -9.82
C ASP A 83 7.52 11.33 -8.91
N GLY A 84 8.67 10.81 -9.33
CA GLY A 84 9.90 10.84 -8.53
C GLY A 84 10.06 9.69 -7.51
N ASP A 85 9.01 8.92 -7.23
CA ASP A 85 9.07 7.75 -6.36
C ASP A 85 8.98 6.43 -7.15
N VAL A 86 8.01 6.31 -8.07
CA VAL A 86 7.81 5.15 -8.95
C VAL A 86 7.74 5.64 -10.39
N ASP A 87 8.63 5.18 -11.24
CA ASP A 87 8.79 5.69 -12.62
C ASP A 87 7.58 5.43 -13.52
N ASN A 88 6.88 4.33 -13.32
CA ASN A 88 5.68 3.94 -14.07
C ASN A 88 4.39 4.00 -13.23
N TRP A 89 4.30 4.91 -12.27
CA TRP A 89 3.13 5.07 -11.40
C TRP A 89 1.82 5.20 -12.17
N TYR A 90 1.84 5.90 -13.32
CA TYR A 90 0.68 6.14 -14.17
C TYR A 90 0.13 4.85 -14.82
N GLU A 91 0.99 3.88 -15.16
CA GLU A 91 0.54 2.58 -15.68
C GLU A 91 -0.28 1.82 -14.65
N VAL A 92 0.11 1.92 -13.36
CA VAL A 92 -0.63 1.30 -12.26
C VAL A 92 -1.98 1.99 -12.06
N THR A 93 -1.99 3.33 -11.96
CA THR A 93 -3.24 4.09 -11.73
C THR A 93 -4.22 3.92 -12.89
N ASP A 94 -3.75 3.91 -14.13
CA ASP A 94 -4.58 3.66 -15.31
C ASP A 94 -5.17 2.23 -15.31
N ALA A 95 -4.36 1.22 -14.99
CA ALA A 95 -4.81 -0.17 -14.95
C ALA A 95 -5.88 -0.43 -13.89
N VAL A 96 -5.78 0.23 -12.72
CA VAL A 96 -6.73 0.02 -11.62
C VAL A 96 -7.94 0.96 -11.66
N ARG A 97 -7.94 1.98 -12.53
CA ARG A 97 -9.05 2.94 -12.67
C ARG A 97 -10.44 2.34 -12.91
N PRO A 98 -10.61 1.22 -13.66
CA PRO A 98 -11.91 0.59 -13.85
C PRO A 98 -12.49 -0.09 -12.61
N TYR A 99 -11.70 -0.22 -11.54
CA TYR A 99 -12.07 -0.97 -10.33
C TYR A 99 -12.42 -0.04 -9.17
N ASN A 100 -13.11 -0.60 -8.19
CA ASN A 100 -13.54 0.14 -7.00
C ASN A 100 -12.43 0.25 -5.94
N ILE A 101 -11.33 0.93 -6.28
CA ILE A 101 -10.21 1.12 -5.35
C ILE A 101 -10.60 2.13 -4.27
N ARG A 102 -10.56 1.70 -3.01
CA ARG A 102 -10.93 2.52 -1.85
C ARG A 102 -9.77 3.18 -1.17
N LEU A 103 -8.60 2.55 -1.23
CA LEU A 103 -7.41 3.07 -0.58
C LEU A 103 -6.15 2.44 -1.15
N PHE A 104 -5.12 3.26 -1.38
CA PHE A 104 -3.74 2.82 -1.45
C PHE A 104 -3.07 3.03 -0.09
N ILE A 105 -2.44 1.99 0.44
CA ILE A 105 -1.65 2.05 1.68
C ILE A 105 -0.18 1.93 1.32
N GLY A 106 0.60 2.93 1.73
CA GLY A 106 2.04 2.97 1.48
C GLY A 106 2.85 3.34 2.72
N GLY A 107 4.16 3.38 2.55
CA GLY A 107 5.14 3.70 3.58
C GLY A 107 6.24 4.64 3.09
N HIS A 108 7.49 4.19 3.17
CA HIS A 108 8.71 4.80 2.66
C HIS A 108 9.15 6.11 3.35
N TYR A 109 8.28 7.10 3.48
CA TYR A 109 8.62 8.43 4.04
C TYR A 109 8.61 8.50 5.57
N HIS A 110 8.31 7.41 6.26
CA HIS A 110 8.30 7.31 7.73
C HIS A 110 7.39 8.33 8.43
N ARG A 111 6.35 8.80 7.76
CA ARG A 111 5.40 9.80 8.29
C ARG A 111 4.00 9.59 7.74
N ASN A 112 3.00 10.01 8.50
CA ASN A 112 1.63 10.00 8.05
C ASN A 112 1.41 11.09 6.99
N ARG A 113 0.82 10.72 5.86
CA ARG A 113 0.38 11.64 4.80
C ARG A 113 -0.91 11.15 4.19
N ASP A 114 -1.82 12.07 3.92
CA ASP A 114 -2.98 11.87 3.04
C ASP A 114 -2.58 12.29 1.62
N LEU A 115 -2.85 11.45 0.64
CA LEU A 115 -2.44 11.60 -0.75
C LEU A 115 -3.60 11.28 -1.69
N ARG A 116 -3.43 11.70 -2.95
CA ARG A 116 -4.27 11.28 -4.06
C ARG A 116 -3.38 10.79 -5.19
N TYR A 117 -3.61 9.55 -5.60
CA TYR A 117 -2.94 8.93 -6.74
C TYR A 117 -3.88 9.01 -7.92
N ASP A 118 -3.77 10.07 -8.71
CA ASP A 118 -4.65 10.32 -9.86
C ASP A 118 -6.16 10.23 -9.48
N GLY A 119 -6.52 10.91 -8.39
CA GLY A 119 -7.87 10.91 -7.82
C GLY A 119 -8.18 9.77 -6.84
N ILE A 120 -7.43 8.69 -6.84
CA ILE A 120 -7.63 7.55 -5.93
C ILE A 120 -7.07 7.91 -4.53
N PRO A 121 -7.85 7.70 -3.46
CA PRO A 121 -7.37 7.93 -2.09
C PRO A 121 -6.14 7.10 -1.75
N GLY A 122 -5.15 7.73 -1.13
CA GLY A 122 -3.95 7.04 -0.67
C GLY A 122 -3.42 7.60 0.62
N ILE A 123 -2.74 6.79 1.39
CA ILE A 123 -2.07 7.20 2.62
C ILE A 123 -0.67 6.62 2.73
N LEU A 124 0.20 7.37 3.33
CA LEU A 124 1.46 6.86 3.85
C LEU A 124 1.38 6.75 5.36
N MET A 125 1.94 5.67 5.87
CA MET A 125 2.05 5.44 7.30
C MET A 125 3.45 5.72 7.80
N ARG A 126 3.52 6.21 9.04
CA ARG A 126 4.78 6.31 9.76
C ARG A 126 5.41 4.92 9.92
N SER A 127 6.74 4.90 10.01
CA SER A 127 7.47 3.68 10.40
C SER A 127 7.40 3.45 11.91
N ASN A 128 7.84 2.27 12.33
CA ASN A 128 8.03 1.96 13.75
C ASN A 128 9.32 2.57 14.33
N LEU A 129 10.06 3.35 13.55
CA LEU A 129 11.22 4.10 14.03
C LEU A 129 10.79 5.16 15.04
N ARG A 130 11.71 5.49 15.93
CA ARG A 130 11.51 6.56 16.91
C ARG A 130 11.46 7.91 16.18
N ASP A 131 10.47 8.72 16.53
CA ASP A 131 10.43 10.11 16.14
C ASP A 131 11.48 10.95 16.93
N LYS A 132 11.52 12.25 16.65
CA LYS A 132 12.39 13.21 17.36
C LYS A 132 12.19 13.19 18.89
N ASP A 133 10.99 12.83 19.35
CA ASP A 133 10.65 12.66 20.77
C ASP A 133 10.98 11.26 21.33
N GLY A 134 11.61 10.41 20.54
CA GLY A 134 12.06 9.08 20.96
C GLY A 134 10.97 8.00 21.02
N LYS A 135 9.73 8.29 20.61
CA LYS A 135 8.61 7.34 20.74
C LYS A 135 8.32 6.62 19.42
N PRO A 136 8.47 5.29 19.36
CA PRO A 136 8.05 4.49 18.22
C PRO A 136 6.52 4.36 18.16
N GLY A 137 5.99 3.92 17.02
CA GLY A 137 4.56 3.71 16.85
C GLY A 137 4.23 3.07 15.51
N TYR A 138 2.96 2.74 15.32
CA TYR A 138 2.45 2.04 14.14
C TYR A 138 1.04 2.54 13.77
N GLY A 139 0.58 2.16 12.59
CA GLY A 139 -0.78 2.44 12.13
C GLY A 139 -1.75 1.32 12.49
N ILE A 140 -2.98 1.72 12.77
CA ILE A 140 -4.11 0.80 12.96
C ILE A 140 -5.19 1.18 11.96
N TYR A 141 -5.75 0.20 11.27
CA TYR A 141 -6.86 0.35 10.37
C TYR A 141 -8.08 -0.37 10.93
N ASP A 142 -9.06 0.38 11.43
CA ASP A 142 -10.34 -0.17 11.85
C ASP A 142 -11.30 -0.17 10.66
N ILE A 143 -11.61 -1.36 10.14
CA ILE A 143 -12.50 -1.55 9.00
C ILE A 143 -13.89 -1.86 9.51
N THR A 144 -14.80 -0.92 9.28
CA THR A 144 -16.23 -1.04 9.56
C THR A 144 -16.98 -1.48 8.30
N LYS A 145 -18.31 -1.55 8.38
CA LYS A 145 -19.16 -1.83 7.20
C LYS A 145 -19.06 -0.75 6.13
N ASP A 146 -18.87 0.52 6.54
CA ASP A 146 -19.02 1.68 5.66
C ASP A 146 -17.75 2.54 5.54
N SER A 147 -16.72 2.25 6.33
CA SER A 147 -15.54 3.12 6.41
C SER A 147 -14.28 2.40 6.84
N ILE A 148 -13.14 2.99 6.49
CA ILE A 148 -11.81 2.66 7.01
C ILE A 148 -11.38 3.82 7.89
N LEU A 149 -11.23 3.58 9.20
CA LEU A 149 -10.73 4.57 10.16
C LEU A 149 -9.25 4.31 10.41
N VAL A 150 -8.43 5.33 10.25
CA VAL A 150 -6.98 5.21 10.35
C VAL A 150 -6.47 5.90 11.60
N TYR A 151 -5.72 5.16 12.40
CA TYR A 151 -5.16 5.63 13.65
C TYR A 151 -3.65 5.50 13.67
N THR A 152 -3.01 6.35 14.44
CA THR A 152 -1.63 6.14 14.91
C THR A 152 -1.67 5.71 16.36
N GLN A 153 -0.94 4.64 16.69
CA GLN A 153 -0.67 4.19 18.04
C GLN A 153 0.80 4.44 18.36
N ARG A 154 1.08 5.27 19.33
CA ARG A 154 2.44 5.49 19.86
C ARG A 154 2.58 4.77 21.20
N ILE A 155 3.76 4.29 21.52
CA ILE A 155 4.01 3.61 22.80
C ILE A 155 3.75 4.58 23.96
N GLY A 156 2.90 4.14 24.90
CA GLY A 156 2.53 4.93 26.08
C GLY A 156 1.49 6.02 25.83
N GLU A 157 0.90 6.09 24.62
CA GLU A 157 -0.14 7.08 24.28
C GLU A 157 -1.43 6.39 23.81
N PRO A 158 -2.61 6.99 23.99
CA PRO A 158 -3.83 6.48 23.38
C PRO A 158 -3.75 6.53 21.86
N LYS A 159 -4.44 5.61 21.17
CA LYS A 159 -4.54 5.66 19.71
C LYS A 159 -5.24 6.96 19.27
N LYS A 160 -4.70 7.61 18.25
CA LYS A 160 -5.23 8.86 17.69
C LYS A 160 -5.66 8.67 16.26
N GLN A 161 -6.94 8.92 15.97
CA GLN A 161 -7.45 8.94 14.61
C GLN A 161 -6.91 10.16 13.85
N TRP A 162 -6.51 9.97 12.59
CA TRP A 162 -6.03 11.06 11.74
C TRP A 162 -6.57 11.03 10.31
N ALA A 163 -7.17 9.91 9.86
CA ALA A 163 -7.83 9.84 8.57
C ALA A 163 -9.05 8.91 8.65
N ALA A 164 -9.96 9.06 7.68
CA ALA A 164 -11.10 8.19 7.46
C ALA A 164 -11.44 8.16 5.96
N PHE A 165 -11.82 6.98 5.45
CA PHE A 165 -12.19 6.78 4.04
C PHE A 165 -13.52 6.02 3.96
N SER A 166 -14.38 6.41 3.00
CA SER A 166 -15.64 5.71 2.76
C SER A 166 -15.41 4.40 2.00
N LEU A 167 -16.09 3.34 2.43
CA LEU A 167 -16.19 2.08 1.68
C LEU A 167 -17.41 2.05 0.76
N ARG A 168 -18.32 2.99 0.90
CA ARG A 168 -19.47 3.13 0.00
C ARG A 168 -19.01 3.71 -1.33
N SER A 169 -19.50 3.15 -2.44
CA SER A 169 -19.40 3.84 -3.73
C SER A 169 -20.14 5.17 -3.62
N GLU A 170 -19.47 6.26 -3.93
CA GLU A 170 -20.21 7.46 -4.27
C GLU A 170 -21.00 7.14 -5.53
N GLU A 171 -22.29 7.35 -5.51
CA GLU A 171 -23.13 7.27 -6.73
C GLU A 171 -22.52 8.26 -7.74
N ARG A 172 -21.97 7.72 -8.82
CA ARG A 172 -21.42 8.50 -9.93
C ARG A 172 -22.54 8.95 -10.85
#